data_e732722866cab2199e6df8c4af601ab6
#
_entry.id   e732722866cab2199e6df8c4af601ab6
#
_cell.length_a   1.000
_cell.length_b   1.000
_cell.length_c   1.000
_cell.angle_alpha   90.00
_cell.angle_beta   90.00
_cell.angle_gamma   90.00
#
_symmetry.space_group_name_H-M   'P 1'
#
loop_
_entity.id
_entity.type
_entity.pdbx_description
1 polymer ?
#
loop_
_entity_poly.entity_id
_entity_poly.type
_entity_poly.pdbx_seq_one_letter_code
_entity_poly.pdbx_strand_id
1 'polypeptide(L)'
;MDKDALVSSTAPVRIAVFDFDGTCIDNQSGGLFSLYLFRRGYISLPRAARLFRWGARYLLHLPNRQEEAREIIIEALNEHTEDEVHEIMQEFFERALVKRIRPKAVCEVRLREEEGCVTLLVSATFAGIALPAARYLAVDDCLATEMECDAEGRYTGRVKGAVLAGIEKPRAVERWANAHFGEGGWRLEYAYGDHHTDEYLLERAAHPFAVSPGRTLKAIARRRGWRIVDWDRR
;
A
#
# COMPACT_ATOMS: atom_id res chain seq x y z
N MET A 1 -34.62 30.55 -24.93
CA MET A 1 -34.27 30.62 -23.50
C MET A 1 -33.49 29.33 -23.20
N ASP A 2 -32.17 29.52 -23.12
CA ASP A 2 -31.18 28.45 -23.00
C ASP A 2 -31.36 27.63 -21.74
N LYS A 3 -31.53 26.33 -21.92
CA LYS A 3 -31.58 25.32 -20.81
C LYS A 3 -30.21 24.72 -20.46
N ASP A 4 -29.12 25.25 -21.02
CA ASP A 4 -27.75 24.68 -20.91
C ASP A 4 -26.82 25.46 -19.95
N ALA A 5 -27.34 26.26 -19.05
CA ALA A 5 -26.52 27.13 -18.18
C ALA A 5 -26.58 26.76 -16.69
N LEU A 6 -26.62 25.47 -16.35
CA LEU A 6 -26.40 25.01 -14.98
C LEU A 6 -25.41 23.82 -14.95
N VAL A 7 -24.22 24.04 -15.52
CA VAL A 7 -23.06 23.24 -15.13
C VAL A 7 -22.69 23.73 -13.73
N SER A 8 -23.15 23.00 -12.72
CA SER A 8 -22.76 23.19 -11.33
C SER A 8 -21.23 23.07 -11.25
N SER A 9 -20.56 24.17 -11.10
CA SER A 9 -19.12 24.25 -10.84
C SER A 9 -18.85 23.79 -9.41
N THR A 10 -19.00 22.50 -9.16
CA THR A 10 -18.45 21.90 -7.93
C THR A 10 -16.96 21.73 -8.14
N ALA A 11 -16.16 22.36 -7.26
CA ALA A 11 -14.71 22.19 -7.28
C ALA A 11 -14.36 20.67 -7.25
N PRO A 12 -13.32 20.23 -7.99
CA PRO A 12 -12.95 18.83 -8.03
C PRO A 12 -12.63 18.30 -6.64
N VAL A 13 -13.07 17.06 -6.36
CA VAL A 13 -12.79 16.38 -5.09
C VAL A 13 -11.28 16.24 -4.91
N ARG A 14 -10.79 16.64 -3.74
CA ARG A 14 -9.38 16.55 -3.38
C ARG A 14 -9.10 15.19 -2.77
N ILE A 15 -8.09 14.50 -3.27
CA ILE A 15 -7.72 13.16 -2.79
C ILE A 15 -6.32 13.23 -2.16
N ALA A 16 -6.17 12.60 -1.00
CA ALA A 16 -4.90 12.38 -0.33
C ALA A 16 -4.58 10.89 -0.30
N VAL A 17 -3.47 10.48 -0.91
CA VAL A 17 -3.07 9.08 -1.03
C VAL A 17 -1.85 8.80 -0.16
N PHE A 18 -1.94 7.74 0.63
CA PHE A 18 -0.89 7.25 1.51
C PHE A 18 -0.41 5.88 1.06
N ASP A 19 0.90 5.73 0.83
CA ASP A 19 1.51 4.42 0.79
C ASP A 19 1.56 3.80 2.19
N PHE A 20 1.68 2.47 2.28
CA PHE A 20 1.66 1.75 3.55
C PHE A 20 3.05 1.39 4.06
N ASP A 21 3.77 0.51 3.34
CA ASP A 21 5.05 -0.06 3.76
C ASP A 21 6.18 0.97 3.71
N GLY A 22 6.83 1.24 4.85
CA GLY A 22 7.86 2.27 4.94
C GLY A 22 7.30 3.70 5.06
N THR A 23 6.03 3.92 4.73
CA THR A 23 5.32 5.21 4.84
C THR A 23 4.46 5.27 6.10
N CYS A 24 3.31 4.59 6.13
CA CYS A 24 2.45 4.58 7.32
C CYS A 24 2.99 3.69 8.44
N ILE A 25 3.78 2.68 8.12
CA ILE A 25 4.53 1.85 9.09
C ILE A 25 6.03 2.04 8.94
N ASP A 26 6.79 1.77 10.01
CA ASP A 26 8.25 1.89 10.06
C ASP A 26 8.99 0.67 9.49
N ASN A 27 8.30 -0.21 8.75
CA ASN A 27 8.83 -1.49 8.28
C ASN A 27 8.17 -1.93 6.97
N GLN A 28 8.58 -3.11 6.48
CA GLN A 28 7.97 -3.79 5.33
C GLN A 28 7.07 -4.93 5.82
N SER A 29 5.76 -4.82 5.57
CA SER A 29 4.75 -5.79 6.02
C SER A 29 5.01 -7.20 5.50
N GLY A 30 5.44 -7.33 4.24
CA GLY A 30 5.70 -8.64 3.62
C GLY A 30 6.80 -9.44 4.33
N GLY A 31 7.89 -8.78 4.75
CA GLY A 31 8.97 -9.42 5.52
C GLY A 31 8.51 -9.84 6.91
N LEU A 32 7.74 -8.98 7.58
CA LEU A 32 7.18 -9.28 8.90
C LEU A 32 6.14 -10.42 8.82
N PHE A 33 5.32 -10.44 7.78
CA PHE A 33 4.32 -11.48 7.57
C PHE A 33 4.97 -12.84 7.30
N SER A 34 6.02 -12.88 6.47
CA SER A 34 6.81 -14.09 6.23
C SER A 34 7.37 -14.68 7.54
N LEU A 35 7.92 -13.82 8.40
CA LEU A 35 8.44 -14.24 9.72
C LEU A 35 7.30 -14.71 10.65
N TYR A 36 6.16 -14.05 10.61
CA TYR A 36 4.97 -14.43 11.37
C TYR A 36 4.48 -15.81 10.95
N LEU A 37 4.29 -16.06 9.65
CA LEU A 37 3.86 -17.33 9.10
C LEU A 37 4.84 -18.46 9.46
N PHE A 38 6.15 -18.19 9.39
CA PHE A 38 7.16 -19.16 9.81
C PHE A 38 7.06 -19.53 11.30
N ARG A 39 6.93 -18.51 12.18
CA ARG A 39 6.80 -18.73 13.62
C ARG A 39 5.52 -19.47 14.02
N ARG A 40 4.47 -19.32 13.23
CA ARG A 40 3.19 -19.99 13.43
C ARG A 40 3.14 -21.40 12.77
N GLY A 41 4.18 -21.80 12.04
CA GLY A 41 4.26 -23.11 11.40
C GLY A 41 3.58 -23.23 10.05
N TYR A 42 3.07 -22.13 9.49
CA TYR A 42 2.47 -22.10 8.14
C TYR A 42 3.52 -22.28 7.03
N ILE A 43 4.76 -21.89 7.28
CA ILE A 43 5.86 -22.03 6.33
C ILE A 43 6.79 -23.16 6.79
N SER A 44 6.96 -24.19 5.96
CA SER A 44 7.88 -25.29 6.21
C SER A 44 9.35 -24.84 6.20
N LEU A 45 10.23 -25.58 6.88
CA LEU A 45 11.67 -25.27 6.93
C LEU A 45 12.33 -25.08 5.54
N PRO A 46 12.05 -25.90 4.50
CA PRO A 46 12.62 -25.68 3.18
C PRO A 46 12.16 -24.36 2.54
N ARG A 47 10.86 -24.00 2.69
CA ARG A 47 10.32 -22.72 2.21
C ARG A 47 10.92 -21.53 2.97
N ALA A 48 11.09 -21.66 4.29
CA ALA A 48 11.75 -20.65 5.12
C ALA A 48 13.21 -20.43 4.69
N ALA A 49 13.95 -21.49 4.37
CA ALA A 49 15.31 -21.38 3.85
C ALA A 49 15.36 -20.64 2.49
N ARG A 50 14.38 -20.85 1.61
CA ARG A 50 14.25 -20.09 0.34
C ARG A 50 14.02 -18.60 0.62
N LEU A 51 13.10 -18.26 1.55
CA LEU A 51 12.83 -16.88 1.96
C LEU A 51 14.06 -16.22 2.58
N PHE A 52 14.77 -16.91 3.46
CA PHE A 52 16.00 -16.40 4.06
C PHE A 52 17.08 -16.12 3.01
N ARG A 53 17.29 -17.05 2.06
CA ARG A 53 18.22 -16.84 0.94
C ARG A 53 17.81 -15.64 0.08
N TRP A 54 16.51 -15.50 -0.19
CA TRP A 54 15.98 -14.34 -0.93
C TRP A 54 16.25 -13.04 -0.17
N GLY A 55 15.94 -12.99 1.14
CA GLY A 55 16.18 -11.83 1.99
C GLY A 55 17.67 -11.45 2.10
N ALA A 56 18.55 -12.45 2.22
CA ALA A 56 19.99 -12.22 2.21
C ALA A 56 20.49 -11.60 0.89
N ARG A 57 19.99 -12.11 -0.26
CA ARG A 57 20.30 -11.54 -1.58
C ARG A 57 19.78 -10.11 -1.72
N TYR A 58 18.58 -9.84 -1.21
CA TYR A 58 17.99 -8.50 -1.21
C TYR A 58 18.85 -7.51 -0.40
N LEU A 59 19.24 -7.89 0.82
CA LEU A 59 20.12 -7.06 1.67
C LEU A 59 21.50 -6.80 1.06
N LEU A 60 22.04 -7.77 0.31
CA LEU A 60 23.31 -7.66 -0.39
C LEU A 60 23.21 -6.98 -1.76
N HIS A 61 22.02 -6.46 -2.12
CA HIS A 61 21.73 -5.83 -3.42
C HIS A 61 22.06 -6.74 -4.62
N LEU A 62 22.00 -8.07 -4.44
CA LEU A 62 22.18 -9.04 -5.49
C LEU A 62 20.89 -9.19 -6.33
N PRO A 63 20.99 -9.56 -7.62
CA PRO A 63 19.83 -9.81 -8.45
C PRO A 63 18.89 -10.84 -7.80
N ASN A 64 17.65 -10.47 -7.59
CA ASN A 64 16.59 -11.34 -7.08
C ASN A 64 15.26 -11.02 -7.76
N ARG A 65 14.35 -12.01 -7.81
CA ARG A 65 12.98 -11.82 -8.27
C ARG A 65 12.14 -11.37 -7.07
N GLN A 66 11.55 -10.19 -7.16
CA GLN A 66 10.68 -9.68 -6.08
C GLN A 66 9.41 -10.53 -5.92
N GLU A 67 8.97 -11.19 -6.99
CA GLU A 67 7.84 -12.11 -6.99
C GLU A 67 8.11 -13.37 -6.16
N GLU A 68 9.35 -13.84 -6.06
CA GLU A 68 9.70 -15.09 -5.38
C GLU A 68 9.26 -15.11 -3.90
N ALA A 69 9.42 -13.99 -3.19
CA ALA A 69 8.97 -13.89 -1.80
C ALA A 69 7.44 -13.98 -1.69
N ARG A 70 6.72 -13.34 -2.62
CA ARG A 70 5.26 -13.41 -2.68
C ARG A 70 4.77 -14.81 -3.01
N GLU A 71 5.38 -15.47 -4.02
CA GLU A 71 5.07 -16.85 -4.41
C GLU A 71 5.18 -17.80 -3.21
N ILE A 72 6.24 -17.70 -2.41
CA ILE A 72 6.43 -18.54 -1.23
C ILE A 72 5.35 -18.30 -0.17
N ILE A 73 4.95 -17.03 0.05
CA ILE A 73 3.87 -16.68 0.97
C ILE A 73 2.55 -17.26 0.47
N ILE A 74 2.24 -17.05 -0.80
CA ILE A 74 1.01 -17.53 -1.41
C ILE A 74 0.97 -19.06 -1.39
N GLU A 75 2.07 -19.75 -1.74
CA GLU A 75 2.20 -21.21 -1.63
C GLU A 75 1.94 -21.73 -0.20
N ALA A 76 2.29 -20.94 0.83
CA ALA A 76 2.04 -21.34 2.21
C ALA A 76 0.56 -21.23 2.62
N LEU A 77 -0.22 -20.45 1.89
CA LEU A 77 -1.63 -20.15 2.18
C LEU A 77 -2.61 -20.91 1.26
N ASN A 78 -2.11 -21.59 0.21
CA ASN A 78 -2.95 -22.29 -0.77
C ASN A 78 -3.86 -23.40 -0.21
N GLU A 79 -3.54 -23.95 0.98
CA GLU A 79 -4.32 -25.00 1.62
C GLU A 79 -5.45 -24.44 2.51
N HIS A 80 -5.51 -23.08 2.63
CA HIS A 80 -6.45 -22.37 3.47
C HIS A 80 -7.54 -21.72 2.65
N THR A 81 -8.74 -21.60 3.23
CA THR A 81 -9.85 -20.85 2.66
C THR A 81 -9.58 -19.34 2.75
N GLU A 82 -10.31 -18.54 1.96
CA GLU A 82 -10.23 -17.09 2.00
C GLU A 82 -10.47 -16.53 3.41
N ASP A 83 -11.48 -17.06 4.12
CA ASP A 83 -11.81 -16.64 5.49
C ASP A 83 -10.67 -16.94 6.46
N GLU A 84 -10.10 -18.16 6.41
CA GLU A 84 -8.94 -18.52 7.27
C GLU A 84 -7.73 -17.64 7.03
N VAL A 85 -7.45 -17.31 5.77
CA VAL A 85 -6.32 -16.41 5.44
C VAL A 85 -6.62 -14.98 5.87
N HIS A 86 -7.86 -14.51 5.76
CA HIS A 86 -8.27 -13.22 6.31
C HIS A 86 -8.07 -13.17 7.83
N GLU A 87 -8.45 -14.22 8.55
CA GLU A 87 -8.20 -14.32 10.00
C GLU A 87 -6.70 -14.30 10.34
N ILE A 88 -5.88 -15.06 9.60
CA ILE A 88 -4.41 -15.06 9.77
C ILE A 88 -3.83 -13.67 9.55
N MET A 89 -4.25 -12.96 8.51
CA MET A 89 -3.78 -11.62 8.18
C MET A 89 -4.28 -10.57 9.17
N GLN A 90 -5.51 -10.69 9.65
CA GLN A 90 -6.06 -9.83 10.71
C GLN A 90 -5.27 -10.03 12.02
N GLU A 91 -5.04 -11.27 12.46
CA GLU A 91 -4.25 -11.56 13.66
C GLU A 91 -2.81 -11.04 13.51
N PHE A 92 -2.21 -11.17 12.35
CA PHE A 92 -0.89 -10.62 12.05
C PHE A 92 -0.88 -9.09 12.20
N PHE A 93 -1.89 -8.42 11.66
CA PHE A 93 -2.01 -6.97 11.83
C PHE A 93 -2.05 -6.58 13.31
N GLU A 94 -2.95 -7.19 14.08
CA GLU A 94 -3.16 -6.86 15.50
C GLU A 94 -1.92 -7.14 16.36
N ARG A 95 -1.24 -8.27 16.13
CA ARG A 95 -0.09 -8.69 16.94
C ARG A 95 1.24 -8.07 16.54
N ALA A 96 1.41 -7.77 15.26
CA ALA A 96 2.71 -7.38 14.73
C ALA A 96 2.74 -5.97 14.12
N LEU A 97 1.72 -5.58 13.34
CA LEU A 97 1.76 -4.34 12.58
C LEU A 97 1.23 -3.11 13.32
N VAL A 98 0.17 -3.25 14.15
CA VAL A 98 -0.45 -2.11 14.82
C VAL A 98 0.56 -1.25 15.60
N LYS A 99 1.51 -1.89 16.26
CA LYS A 99 2.59 -1.21 17.02
C LYS A 99 3.68 -0.58 16.14
N ARG A 100 3.64 -0.83 14.84
CA ARG A 100 4.56 -0.28 13.84
C ARG A 100 3.96 0.90 13.10
N ILE A 101 2.67 1.17 13.29
CA ILE A 101 2.04 2.35 12.69
C ILE A 101 2.67 3.60 13.29
N ARG A 102 3.12 4.49 12.40
CA ARG A 102 3.71 5.75 12.79
C ARG A 102 2.62 6.71 13.32
N PRO A 103 2.75 7.25 14.54
CA PRO A 103 1.78 8.22 15.05
C PRO A 103 1.59 9.43 14.14
N LYS A 104 2.65 9.87 13.46
CA LYS A 104 2.59 10.98 12.50
C LYS A 104 1.75 10.65 11.26
N ALA A 105 1.70 9.37 10.83
CA ALA A 105 0.81 8.96 9.75
C ALA A 105 -0.66 9.13 10.15
N VAL A 106 -1.01 8.70 11.38
CA VAL A 106 -2.38 8.88 11.91
C VAL A 106 -2.76 10.37 11.99
N CYS A 107 -1.84 11.21 12.49
CA CYS A 107 -2.08 12.66 12.56
C CYS A 107 -2.25 13.27 11.16
N GLU A 108 -1.44 12.83 10.19
CA GLU A 108 -1.47 13.38 8.83
C GLU A 108 -2.75 12.96 8.09
N VAL A 109 -3.22 11.72 8.25
CA VAL A 109 -4.51 11.29 7.70
C VAL A 109 -5.63 12.19 8.21
N ARG A 110 -5.74 12.36 9.53
CA ARG A 110 -6.75 13.23 10.15
C ARG A 110 -6.67 14.67 9.65
N LEU A 111 -5.46 15.21 9.52
CA LEU A 111 -5.27 16.55 8.98
C LEU A 111 -5.82 16.68 7.55
N ARG A 112 -5.64 15.66 6.70
CA ARG A 112 -6.19 15.70 5.34
C ARG A 112 -7.70 15.56 5.32
N GLU A 113 -8.27 14.75 6.21
CA GLU A 113 -9.73 14.68 6.40
C GLU A 113 -10.30 16.03 6.86
N GLU A 114 -9.68 16.69 7.86
CA GLU A 114 -10.07 18.01 8.33
C GLU A 114 -9.99 19.10 7.25
N GLU A 115 -9.07 18.94 6.31
CA GLU A 115 -8.96 19.79 5.12
C GLU A 115 -10.01 19.46 4.04
N GLY A 116 -10.85 18.44 4.24
CA GLY A 116 -11.88 18.01 3.30
C GLY A 116 -11.35 17.18 2.13
N CYS A 117 -10.22 16.49 2.29
CA CYS A 117 -9.76 15.52 1.32
C CYS A 117 -10.41 14.15 1.56
N VAL A 118 -10.67 13.42 0.49
CA VAL A 118 -10.91 11.97 0.56
C VAL A 118 -9.55 11.30 0.71
N THR A 119 -9.42 10.41 1.69
CA THR A 119 -8.16 9.78 2.08
C THR A 119 -8.10 8.33 1.62
N LEU A 120 -7.02 7.92 0.97
CA LEU A 120 -6.83 6.56 0.45
C LEU A 120 -5.53 5.96 0.95
N LEU A 121 -5.60 4.69 1.40
CA LEU A 121 -4.42 3.86 1.54
C LEU A 121 -4.17 3.10 0.23
N VAL A 122 -2.98 3.20 -0.36
CA VAL A 122 -2.64 2.50 -1.61
C VAL A 122 -1.37 1.69 -1.43
N SER A 123 -1.46 0.36 -1.51
CA SER A 123 -0.33 -0.50 -1.15
C SER A 123 -0.12 -1.68 -2.09
N ALA A 124 1.14 -2.05 -2.27
CA ALA A 124 1.54 -3.29 -2.92
C ALA A 124 1.34 -4.53 -2.04
N THR A 125 1.03 -4.35 -0.75
CA THR A 125 0.76 -5.46 0.18
C THR A 125 -0.60 -6.09 -0.10
N PHE A 126 -0.84 -7.29 0.46
CA PHE A 126 -2.12 -7.99 0.25
C PHE A 126 -3.28 -7.28 0.95
N ALA A 127 -4.44 -7.29 0.31
CA ALA A 127 -5.66 -6.65 0.81
C ALA A 127 -6.03 -7.09 2.23
N GLY A 128 -5.89 -8.38 2.56
CA GLY A 128 -6.15 -8.89 3.91
C GLY A 128 -5.27 -8.28 5.01
N ILE A 129 -4.11 -7.71 4.67
CA ILE A 129 -3.23 -6.97 5.59
C ILE A 129 -3.52 -5.47 5.54
N ALA A 130 -3.75 -4.92 4.34
CA ALA A 130 -3.94 -3.48 4.15
C ALA A 130 -5.29 -2.98 4.67
N LEU A 131 -6.36 -3.76 4.52
CA LEU A 131 -7.70 -3.39 4.99
C LEU A 131 -7.79 -3.18 6.52
N PRO A 132 -7.25 -4.06 7.39
CA PRO A 132 -7.16 -3.77 8.82
C PRO A 132 -6.37 -2.50 9.13
N ALA A 133 -5.28 -2.24 8.38
CA ALA A 133 -4.48 -1.04 8.54
C ALA A 133 -5.24 0.23 8.13
N ALA A 134 -5.98 0.18 7.03
CA ALA A 134 -6.84 1.27 6.56
C ALA A 134 -7.91 1.64 7.61
N ARG A 135 -8.57 0.62 8.19
CA ARG A 135 -9.52 0.82 9.30
C ARG A 135 -8.87 1.46 10.52
N TYR A 136 -7.65 1.03 10.89
CA TYR A 136 -6.93 1.61 12.02
C TYR A 136 -6.50 3.07 11.77
N LEU A 137 -6.06 3.37 10.55
CA LEU A 137 -5.70 4.73 10.12
C LEU A 137 -6.93 5.63 9.92
N ALA A 138 -8.13 5.04 9.84
CA ALA A 138 -9.41 5.68 9.56
C ALA A 138 -9.44 6.37 8.18
N VAL A 139 -8.75 5.85 7.18
CA VAL A 139 -8.86 6.36 5.80
C VAL A 139 -10.19 5.93 5.17
N ASP A 140 -10.70 6.73 4.22
CA ASP A 140 -11.99 6.50 3.57
C ASP A 140 -12.03 5.22 2.74
N ASP A 141 -10.93 4.85 2.05
CA ASP A 141 -10.87 3.61 1.28
C ASP A 141 -9.44 3.07 1.15
N CYS A 142 -9.32 1.83 0.66
CA CYS A 142 -8.07 1.10 0.56
C CYS A 142 -7.95 0.38 -0.79
N LEU A 143 -6.88 0.69 -1.51
CA LEU A 143 -6.49 0.00 -2.75
C LEU A 143 -5.25 -0.84 -2.46
N ALA A 144 -5.38 -2.16 -2.53
CA ALA A 144 -4.30 -3.08 -2.21
C ALA A 144 -4.24 -4.24 -3.20
N THR A 145 -3.16 -5.01 -3.18
CA THR A 145 -3.01 -6.18 -4.05
C THR A 145 -3.97 -7.28 -3.60
N GLU A 146 -4.86 -7.70 -4.49
CA GLU A 146 -5.79 -8.80 -4.23
C GLU A 146 -5.18 -10.15 -4.60
N MET A 147 -5.53 -11.18 -3.85
CA MET A 147 -5.21 -12.57 -4.17
C MET A 147 -6.37 -13.19 -4.93
N GLU A 148 -6.05 -14.09 -5.90
CA GLU A 148 -7.05 -14.80 -6.66
C GLU A 148 -7.54 -16.03 -5.90
N CYS A 149 -8.88 -16.22 -5.84
CA CYS A 149 -9.52 -17.41 -5.30
C CYS A 149 -10.13 -18.27 -6.42
N ASP A 150 -10.17 -19.58 -6.24
CA ASP A 150 -10.94 -20.51 -7.08
C ASP A 150 -12.44 -20.49 -6.75
N ALA A 151 -13.21 -21.32 -7.46
CA ALA A 151 -14.67 -21.41 -7.26
C ALA A 151 -15.06 -21.96 -5.88
N GLU A 152 -14.15 -22.65 -5.21
CA GLU A 152 -14.30 -23.20 -3.87
C GLU A 152 -13.83 -22.23 -2.77
N GLY A 153 -13.44 -20.98 -3.14
CA GLY A 153 -12.97 -19.96 -2.21
C GLY A 153 -11.59 -20.22 -1.63
N ARG A 154 -10.72 -20.97 -2.34
CA ARG A 154 -9.33 -21.20 -1.95
C ARG A 154 -8.37 -20.38 -2.79
N TYR A 155 -7.29 -19.90 -2.18
CA TYR A 155 -6.29 -19.15 -2.92
C TYR A 155 -5.59 -19.99 -3.99
N THR A 156 -5.56 -19.47 -5.23
CA THR A 156 -4.94 -20.16 -6.38
C THR A 156 -3.41 -20.01 -6.42
N GLY A 157 -2.84 -19.22 -5.53
CA GLY A 157 -1.42 -18.89 -5.60
C GLY A 157 -1.09 -17.74 -6.55
N ARG A 158 -2.09 -17.05 -7.09
CA ARG A 158 -1.92 -15.93 -8.00
C ARG A 158 -2.48 -14.63 -7.43
N VAL A 159 -2.05 -13.53 -8.02
CA VAL A 159 -2.61 -12.20 -7.75
C VAL A 159 -3.77 -11.98 -8.72
N LYS A 160 -4.89 -11.49 -8.21
CA LYS A 160 -6.04 -11.06 -9.02
C LYS A 160 -5.74 -9.69 -9.64
N GLY A 161 -5.52 -9.67 -10.93
CA GLY A 161 -5.14 -8.45 -11.65
C GLY A 161 -3.66 -8.11 -11.48
N ALA A 162 -3.34 -6.86 -11.13
CA ALA A 162 -1.98 -6.37 -11.03
C ALA A 162 -1.55 -6.14 -9.58
N VAL A 163 -0.26 -6.36 -9.30
CA VAL A 163 0.36 -5.91 -8.06
C VAL A 163 0.37 -4.38 -8.02
N LEU A 164 -0.18 -3.75 -6.98
CA LEU A 164 -0.26 -2.30 -6.85
C LEU A 164 1.08 -1.68 -6.46
N ALA A 165 2.08 -1.81 -7.34
CA ALA A 165 3.41 -1.25 -7.17
C ALA A 165 3.79 -0.35 -8.35
N GLY A 166 4.65 0.61 -8.11
CA GLY A 166 5.15 1.50 -9.17
C GLY A 166 4.02 2.21 -9.91
N ILE A 167 4.00 2.08 -11.24
CA ILE A 167 3.01 2.74 -12.11
C ILE A 167 1.58 2.26 -11.88
N GLU A 168 1.38 1.06 -11.32
CA GLU A 168 0.04 0.54 -11.05
C GLU A 168 -0.66 1.27 -9.88
N LYS A 169 0.08 1.88 -8.95
CA LYS A 169 -0.51 2.69 -7.88
C LYS A 169 -1.33 3.87 -8.43
N PRO A 170 -0.74 4.82 -9.20
CA PRO A 170 -1.53 5.93 -9.72
C PRO A 170 -2.62 5.49 -10.70
N ARG A 171 -2.43 4.41 -11.45
CA ARG A 171 -3.48 3.84 -12.32
C ARG A 171 -4.68 3.32 -11.51
N ALA A 172 -4.43 2.68 -10.38
CA ALA A 172 -5.49 2.21 -9.49
C ALA A 172 -6.27 3.39 -8.87
N VAL A 173 -5.56 4.41 -8.40
CA VAL A 173 -6.17 5.65 -7.90
C VAL A 173 -7.04 6.31 -8.97
N GLU A 174 -6.54 6.44 -10.19
CA GLU A 174 -7.28 7.02 -11.32
C GLU A 174 -8.56 6.23 -11.66
N ARG A 175 -8.46 4.89 -11.74
CA ARG A 175 -9.65 4.04 -11.98
C ARG A 175 -10.68 4.19 -10.87
N TRP A 176 -10.23 4.14 -9.61
CA TRP A 176 -11.09 4.29 -8.44
C TRP A 176 -11.76 5.66 -8.42
N ALA A 177 -10.99 6.73 -8.58
CA ALA A 177 -11.49 8.10 -8.52
C ALA A 177 -12.46 8.42 -9.67
N ASN A 178 -12.17 7.94 -10.88
CA ASN A 178 -13.08 8.10 -12.02
C ASN A 178 -14.41 7.36 -11.80
N ALA A 179 -14.38 6.19 -11.18
CA ALA A 179 -15.58 5.44 -10.84
C ALA A 179 -16.47 6.13 -9.78
N HIS A 180 -15.85 6.88 -8.85
CA HIS A 180 -16.58 7.53 -7.75
C HIS A 180 -16.98 8.96 -8.07
N PHE A 181 -16.16 9.70 -8.80
CA PHE A 181 -16.33 11.15 -8.99
C PHE A 181 -16.45 11.58 -10.46
N GLY A 182 -16.31 10.64 -11.39
CA GLY A 182 -16.28 10.93 -12.81
C GLY A 182 -14.93 11.48 -13.27
N GLU A 183 -14.71 11.44 -14.59
CA GLU A 183 -13.51 11.98 -15.21
C GLU A 183 -13.48 13.52 -15.05
N GLY A 184 -12.36 14.04 -14.53
CA GLY A 184 -12.22 15.47 -14.23
C GLY A 184 -12.93 15.95 -12.95
N GLY A 185 -13.71 15.10 -12.27
CA GLY A 185 -14.39 15.43 -11.03
C GLY A 185 -13.51 15.36 -9.78
N TRP A 186 -12.24 15.03 -9.91
CA TRP A 186 -11.29 14.86 -8.82
C TRP A 186 -9.89 15.36 -9.18
N ARG A 187 -9.02 15.51 -8.15
CA ARG A 187 -7.59 15.75 -8.32
C ARG A 187 -6.79 15.10 -7.20
N LEU A 188 -5.60 14.61 -7.51
CA LEU A 188 -4.67 14.11 -6.52
C LEU A 188 -3.97 15.31 -5.86
N GLU A 189 -4.45 15.68 -4.66
CA GLU A 189 -3.93 16.84 -3.93
C GLU A 189 -2.65 16.49 -3.19
N TYR A 190 -2.65 15.38 -2.45
CA TYR A 190 -1.54 14.95 -1.63
C TYR A 190 -1.16 13.50 -1.94
N ALA A 191 0.13 13.20 -1.96
CA ALA A 191 0.63 11.83 -2.03
C ALA A 191 1.83 11.66 -1.11
N TYR A 192 1.87 10.52 -0.41
CA TYR A 192 2.89 10.15 0.57
C TYR A 192 3.52 8.83 0.19
N GLY A 193 4.86 8.75 0.16
CA GLY A 193 5.60 7.53 -0.18
C GLY A 193 7.04 7.58 0.32
N ASP A 194 7.67 6.41 0.53
CA ASP A 194 9.05 6.28 1.05
C ASP A 194 10.04 5.71 0.03
N HIS A 195 9.54 4.98 -0.96
CA HIS A 195 10.35 4.20 -1.87
C HIS A 195 10.40 4.81 -3.28
N HIS A 196 11.47 4.55 -4.04
CA HIS A 196 11.61 5.10 -5.41
C HIS A 196 10.51 4.65 -6.37
N THR A 197 9.87 3.51 -6.13
CA THR A 197 8.71 3.07 -6.94
C THR A 197 7.47 3.93 -6.74
N ASP A 198 7.41 4.74 -5.67
CA ASP A 198 6.33 5.69 -5.45
C ASP A 198 6.48 6.97 -6.26
N GLU A 199 7.63 7.15 -6.96
CA GLU A 199 7.86 8.31 -7.84
C GLU A 199 6.68 8.55 -8.79
N TYR A 200 6.12 7.48 -9.38
CA TYR A 200 4.98 7.57 -10.30
C TYR A 200 3.69 8.14 -9.67
N LEU A 201 3.48 7.84 -8.39
CA LEU A 201 2.34 8.36 -7.62
C LEU A 201 2.62 9.80 -7.18
N LEU A 202 3.79 10.04 -6.61
CA LEU A 202 4.20 11.34 -6.08
C LEU A 202 4.23 12.41 -7.18
N GLU A 203 4.68 12.06 -8.39
CA GLU A 203 4.77 12.98 -9.53
C GLU A 203 3.38 13.50 -9.99
N ARG A 204 2.31 12.78 -9.72
CA ARG A 204 0.95 13.16 -10.10
C ARG A 204 0.23 14.03 -9.06
N ALA A 205 0.77 14.15 -7.86
CA ALA A 205 0.18 14.92 -6.78
C ALA A 205 0.56 16.40 -6.88
N ALA A 206 -0.39 17.28 -6.51
CA ALA A 206 -0.10 18.72 -6.37
C ALA A 206 0.92 18.97 -5.25
N HIS A 207 0.84 18.17 -4.18
CA HIS A 207 1.72 18.25 -3.02
C HIS A 207 2.33 16.86 -2.69
N PRO A 208 3.46 16.49 -3.33
CA PRO A 208 4.15 15.23 -3.06
C PRO A 208 5.01 15.30 -1.79
N PHE A 209 4.93 14.25 -0.97
CA PHE A 209 5.70 14.08 0.27
C PHE A 209 6.53 12.80 0.22
N ALA A 210 7.85 12.95 0.22
CA ALA A 210 8.77 11.84 0.43
C ALA A 210 8.94 11.62 1.94
N VAL A 211 8.35 10.55 2.46
CA VAL A 211 8.29 10.23 3.90
C VAL A 211 9.45 9.35 4.27
N SER A 212 10.31 9.80 5.20
CA SER A 212 11.50 9.04 5.66
C SER A 212 12.23 8.30 4.51
N PRO A 213 12.45 8.95 3.34
CA PRO A 213 12.75 8.28 2.10
C PRO A 213 14.11 7.58 2.10
N GLY A 214 14.18 6.42 1.44
CA GLY A 214 15.43 5.77 1.08
C GLY A 214 16.29 6.65 0.17
N ARG A 215 17.58 6.30 0.02
CA ARG A 215 18.57 7.13 -0.69
C ARG A 215 18.13 7.56 -2.09
N THR A 216 17.54 6.65 -2.85
CA THR A 216 17.11 6.89 -4.23
C THR A 216 15.96 7.89 -4.29
N LEU A 217 14.86 7.66 -3.53
CA LEU A 217 13.75 8.60 -3.51
C LEU A 217 14.15 9.96 -2.93
N LYS A 218 15.05 9.97 -1.93
CA LYS A 218 15.59 11.22 -1.38
C LYS A 218 16.32 12.07 -2.42
N ALA A 219 17.10 11.43 -3.30
CA ALA A 219 17.78 12.11 -4.39
C ALA A 219 16.79 12.66 -5.43
N ILE A 220 15.76 11.87 -5.78
CA ILE A 220 14.68 12.27 -6.68
C ILE A 220 13.92 13.46 -6.10
N ALA A 221 13.46 13.37 -4.85
CA ALA A 221 12.71 14.41 -4.17
C ALA A 221 13.47 15.75 -4.12
N ARG A 222 14.78 15.72 -3.83
CA ARG A 222 15.62 16.92 -3.87
C ARG A 222 15.70 17.54 -5.27
N ARG A 223 15.88 16.71 -6.30
CA ARG A 223 15.97 17.18 -7.69
C ARG A 223 14.66 17.80 -8.18
N ARG A 224 13.51 17.24 -7.75
CA ARG A 224 12.18 17.70 -8.14
C ARG A 224 11.57 18.74 -7.21
N GLY A 225 12.25 19.12 -6.13
CA GLY A 225 11.74 20.07 -5.13
C GLY A 225 10.58 19.55 -4.29
N TRP A 226 10.43 18.23 -4.16
CA TRP A 226 9.40 17.60 -3.33
C TRP A 226 9.70 17.76 -1.84
N ARG A 227 8.64 17.83 -1.04
CA ARG A 227 8.79 17.90 0.42
C ARG A 227 9.33 16.59 0.97
N ILE A 228 10.39 16.67 1.77
CA ILE A 228 10.96 15.53 2.50
C ILE A 228 10.58 15.70 3.96
N VAL A 229 9.86 14.72 4.50
CA VAL A 229 9.43 14.69 5.90
C VAL A 229 10.00 13.47 6.60
N ASP A 230 10.32 13.61 7.86
CA ASP A 230 10.85 12.53 8.70
C ASP A 230 9.78 12.16 9.74
N TRP A 231 9.19 10.98 9.56
CA TRP A 231 8.19 10.46 10.47
C TRP A 231 8.77 9.49 11.51
N ASP A 232 10.07 9.16 11.41
CA ASP A 232 10.77 8.31 12.38
C ASP A 232 11.20 9.08 13.64
N ARG A 233 11.44 10.38 13.51
CA ARG A 233 11.81 11.22 14.65
C ARG A 233 10.57 11.54 15.51
N ARG A 234 10.72 11.26 16.80
CA ARG A 234 9.74 11.63 17.83
C ARG A 234 9.67 13.14 18.04
#